data_062143ef69d41ef76e45088f646ecb26
#
_entry.id   062143ef69d41ef76e45088f646ecb26
#
_cell.length_a   1.000
_cell.length_b   1.000
_cell.length_c   1.000
_cell.angle_alpha   90.00
_cell.angle_beta   90.00
_cell.angle_gamma   90.00
#
_symmetry.space_group_name_H-M   'P 1'
#
loop_
_entity.id
_entity.type
_entity.pdbx_description
1 polymer ?
#
loop_
_entity_poly.entity_id
_entity_poly.type
_entity_poly.pdbx_seq_one_letter_code
_entity_poly.pdbx_strand_id
1 'polypeptide(L)'
;MKLSKDGGSVIGKKVTYKCDCLGISGGWTPMVHLFTQSGGKLKFRNNDNVFIPDENKTPSEQISVGSSNGDFELDDVINNTVKNIKIFLGLDKNNYENLDIKCSKEKQKRNIWLLPSNKPISKTKPFLDFQNDSTAKDVKLALREGFKSIEHVKRYTTTGMGTDQGKLSNMHALGIIADITGTNMGELGTTTFRPPYTPLTFGAIVGRNVGKFFDHTRKTAIHDWHVENKAEFENVGPVSYTHLTLPTITEV
;
A
#
# COMPACT_ATOMS: atom_id res chain seq x y z
N MET A 1 -2.27 28.74 -12.02
CA MET A 1 -1.54 29.23 -10.84
C MET A 1 -0.24 28.46 -10.70
N LYS A 2 0.78 29.04 -10.09
CA LYS A 2 2.04 28.35 -9.79
C LYS A 2 2.18 28.21 -8.28
N LEU A 3 2.97 27.27 -7.83
CA LEU A 3 3.35 27.19 -6.43
C LEU A 3 4.49 28.16 -6.14
N SER A 4 4.52 28.73 -4.94
CA SER A 4 5.67 29.46 -4.42
C SER A 4 6.91 28.57 -4.36
N LYS A 5 8.11 29.17 -4.31
CA LYS A 5 9.38 28.39 -4.26
C LYS A 5 9.44 27.45 -3.03
N ASP A 6 8.83 27.85 -1.94
CA ASP A 6 8.71 27.06 -0.71
C ASP A 6 7.55 26.06 -0.72
N GLY A 7 6.71 26.05 -1.78
CA GLY A 7 5.54 25.18 -1.90
C GLY A 7 4.39 25.49 -0.94
N GLY A 8 4.53 26.50 -0.08
CA GLY A 8 3.55 26.81 0.97
C GLY A 8 2.35 27.64 0.51
N SER A 9 2.41 28.23 -0.67
CA SER A 9 1.33 29.08 -1.19
C SER A 9 1.17 28.97 -2.70
N VAL A 10 0.01 29.43 -3.16
CA VAL A 10 -0.31 29.52 -4.59
C VAL A 10 -0.12 30.95 -5.05
N ILE A 11 0.64 31.14 -6.12
CA ILE A 11 0.96 32.46 -6.69
C ILE A 11 0.47 32.59 -8.12
N GLY A 12 0.23 33.84 -8.54
CA GLY A 12 -0.16 34.19 -9.91
C GLY A 12 -1.66 33.99 -10.21
N LYS A 13 -2.01 34.27 -11.45
CA LYS A 13 -3.39 34.21 -11.93
C LYS A 13 -3.82 32.76 -12.17
N LYS A 14 -5.11 32.49 -11.95
CA LYS A 14 -5.71 31.21 -12.30
C LYS A 14 -5.64 31.01 -13.82
N VAL A 15 -5.11 29.84 -14.21
CA VAL A 15 -5.16 29.38 -15.61
C VAL A 15 -6.04 28.14 -15.65
N THR A 16 -6.95 28.10 -16.59
CA THR A 16 -7.87 26.98 -16.79
C THR A 16 -7.60 26.34 -18.14
N TYR A 17 -7.37 25.05 -18.17
CA TYR A 17 -7.24 24.27 -19.39
C TYR A 17 -8.49 23.40 -19.55
N LYS A 18 -9.05 23.37 -20.75
CA LYS A 18 -10.09 22.38 -21.08
C LYS A 18 -9.37 21.09 -21.48
N CYS A 19 -9.73 19.98 -20.85
CA CYS A 19 -9.16 18.66 -21.17
C CYS A 19 -10.18 17.58 -20.82
N ASP A 20 -10.11 16.48 -21.54
CA ASP A 20 -10.96 15.30 -21.30
C ASP A 20 -10.29 14.33 -20.31
N CYS A 21 -8.97 14.42 -20.17
CA CYS A 21 -8.20 13.60 -19.26
C CYS A 21 -7.04 14.39 -18.64
N LEU A 22 -6.78 14.16 -17.36
CA LEU A 22 -5.64 14.71 -16.63
C LEU A 22 -4.78 13.56 -16.11
N GLY A 23 -3.57 13.42 -16.64
CA GLY A 23 -2.56 12.52 -16.10
C GLY A 23 -1.84 13.16 -14.91
N ILE A 24 -1.76 12.42 -13.79
CA ILE A 24 -1.09 12.89 -12.57
C ILE A 24 0.02 11.88 -12.21
N SER A 25 1.25 12.38 -11.99
CA SER A 25 2.36 11.64 -11.44
C SER A 25 2.91 12.40 -10.24
N GLY A 26 2.76 11.83 -9.05
CA GLY A 26 3.15 12.48 -7.80
C GLY A 26 4.58 12.19 -7.34
N GLY A 27 5.28 11.30 -8.00
CA GLY A 27 6.63 10.86 -7.65
C GLY A 27 6.74 9.35 -7.47
N TRP A 28 7.86 8.91 -6.92
CA TRP A 28 8.21 7.51 -6.74
C TRP A 28 8.39 7.19 -5.26
N THR A 29 8.05 5.96 -4.88
CA THR A 29 8.35 5.39 -3.57
C THR A 29 8.89 3.97 -3.75
N PRO A 30 9.84 3.52 -2.92
CA PRO A 30 10.36 2.17 -2.99
C PRO A 30 9.29 1.10 -2.80
N MET A 31 9.38 0.02 -3.54
CA MET A 31 8.51 -1.15 -3.38
C MET A 31 9.07 -2.07 -2.29
N VAL A 32 8.62 -1.85 -1.07
CA VAL A 32 9.18 -2.50 0.13
C VAL A 32 8.31 -3.63 0.70
N HIS A 33 7.25 -4.01 -0.02
CA HIS A 33 6.24 -4.94 0.50
C HIS A 33 6.80 -6.32 0.83
N LEU A 34 7.65 -6.91 -0.01
CA LEU A 34 8.25 -8.22 0.24
C LEU A 34 9.15 -8.19 1.48
N PHE A 35 9.95 -7.11 1.62
CA PHE A 35 10.83 -6.93 2.76
C PHE A 35 10.03 -6.80 4.07
N THR A 36 8.96 -6.02 4.08
CA THR A 36 8.13 -5.84 5.28
C THR A 36 7.27 -7.06 5.60
N GLN A 37 6.81 -7.79 4.60
CA GLN A 37 6.04 -9.03 4.78
C GLN A 37 6.89 -10.16 5.35
N SER A 38 8.20 -10.18 5.08
CA SER A 38 9.15 -11.11 5.72
C SER A 38 9.56 -10.68 7.15
N GLY A 39 8.98 -9.59 7.67
CA GLY A 39 9.25 -9.09 9.03
C GLY A 39 10.36 -8.03 9.12
N GLY A 40 10.96 -7.65 7.99
CA GLY A 40 11.96 -6.58 7.93
C GLY A 40 11.38 -5.22 8.30
N LYS A 41 12.18 -4.36 8.90
CA LYS A 41 11.81 -3.00 9.32
C LYS A 41 12.34 -1.98 8.34
N LEU A 42 11.61 -0.89 8.20
CA LEU A 42 12.01 0.22 7.33
C LEU A 42 12.66 1.33 8.14
N LYS A 43 13.56 2.07 7.47
CA LYS A 43 14.10 3.33 7.95
C LYS A 43 13.71 4.45 6.98
N PHE A 44 13.51 5.64 7.51
CA PHE A 44 13.18 6.81 6.71
C PHE A 44 14.46 7.52 6.24
N ARG A 45 14.52 7.85 4.97
CA ARG A 45 15.63 8.61 4.37
C ARG A 45 15.15 10.03 4.08
N ASN A 46 15.67 11.00 4.86
CA ASN A 46 15.22 12.39 4.81
C ASN A 46 15.55 13.11 3.50
N ASN A 47 16.60 12.69 2.79
CA ASN A 47 17.05 13.40 1.58
C ASN A 47 15.99 13.39 0.47
N ASP A 48 15.27 12.31 0.32
CA ASP A 48 14.24 12.12 -0.71
C ASP A 48 12.87 11.77 -0.14
N ASN A 49 12.74 11.77 1.19
CA ASN A 49 11.50 11.52 1.92
C ASN A 49 10.85 10.18 1.57
N VAL A 50 11.63 9.11 1.56
CA VAL A 50 11.15 7.75 1.30
C VAL A 50 11.52 6.79 2.44
N PHE A 51 10.73 5.74 2.57
CA PHE A 51 11.06 4.61 3.41
C PHE A 51 11.82 3.57 2.61
N ILE A 52 12.96 3.14 3.13
CA ILE A 52 13.81 2.12 2.54
C ILE A 52 14.02 0.97 3.53
N PRO A 53 14.37 -0.23 3.05
CA PRO A 53 14.75 -1.35 3.90
C PRO A 53 15.85 -0.99 4.90
N ASP A 54 15.70 -1.44 6.15
CA ASP A 54 16.76 -1.38 7.14
C ASP A 54 17.42 -2.77 7.23
N GLU A 55 18.52 -2.93 6.52
CA GLU A 55 19.23 -4.21 6.41
C GLU A 55 19.71 -4.77 7.75
N ASN A 56 19.86 -3.90 8.78
CA ASN A 56 20.22 -4.31 10.13
C ASN A 56 19.02 -4.85 10.94
N LYS A 57 17.82 -4.75 10.41
CA LYS A 57 16.58 -5.12 11.09
C LYS A 57 15.72 -6.06 10.24
N THR A 58 16.34 -7.12 9.75
CA THR A 58 15.65 -8.20 9.03
C THR A 58 15.81 -9.53 9.77
N PRO A 59 14.73 -10.31 9.90
CA PRO A 59 14.79 -11.63 10.55
C PRO A 59 15.32 -12.73 9.63
N SER A 60 15.53 -12.46 8.35
CA SER A 60 15.95 -13.41 7.34
C SER A 60 17.12 -12.87 6.52
N GLU A 61 17.91 -13.80 5.94
CA GLU A 61 18.96 -13.46 4.98
C GLU A 61 18.33 -12.96 3.68
N GLN A 62 18.21 -11.65 3.56
CA GLN A 62 17.66 -10.98 2.38
C GLN A 62 18.31 -9.61 2.20
N ILE A 63 18.40 -9.19 0.95
CA ILE A 63 18.77 -7.82 0.60
C ILE A 63 17.73 -7.24 -0.35
N SER A 64 17.57 -5.93 -0.32
CA SER A 64 16.83 -5.18 -1.32
C SER A 64 17.80 -4.37 -2.17
N VAL A 65 17.58 -4.37 -3.47
CA VAL A 65 18.44 -3.69 -4.44
C VAL A 65 17.63 -2.85 -5.43
N GLY A 66 18.28 -1.91 -6.09
CA GLY A 66 17.65 -1.03 -7.07
C GLY A 66 16.59 -0.14 -6.46
N SER A 67 15.49 0.12 -7.18
CA SER A 67 14.44 1.04 -6.73
C SER A 67 13.71 0.57 -5.48
N SER A 68 13.69 -0.70 -5.16
CA SER A 68 13.15 -1.21 -3.88
C SER A 68 14.05 -0.85 -2.68
N ASN A 69 15.32 -0.53 -2.90
CA ASN A 69 16.24 0.03 -1.91
C ASN A 69 16.36 1.57 -2.00
N GLY A 70 15.54 2.19 -2.86
CA GLY A 70 15.50 3.63 -3.03
C GLY A 70 16.54 4.19 -4.01
N ASP A 71 17.15 3.35 -4.85
CA ASP A 71 17.97 3.82 -5.96
C ASP A 71 17.03 4.13 -7.14
N PHE A 72 16.93 5.40 -7.54
CA PHE A 72 16.00 5.81 -8.60
C PHE A 72 16.70 6.21 -9.91
N GLU A 73 17.98 6.60 -9.83
CA GLU A 73 18.78 6.89 -11.02
C GLU A 73 19.32 5.59 -11.62
N LEU A 74 19.30 5.48 -12.94
CA LEU A 74 19.65 4.23 -13.62
C LEU A 74 21.07 3.76 -13.34
N ASP A 75 22.03 4.68 -13.27
CA ASP A 75 23.43 4.39 -12.92
C ASP A 75 23.54 3.82 -11.49
N ASP A 76 22.84 4.43 -10.53
CA ASP A 76 22.80 3.96 -9.14
C ASP A 76 22.10 2.60 -9.04
N VAL A 77 20.98 2.41 -9.72
CA VAL A 77 20.24 1.12 -9.74
C VAL A 77 21.15 -0.01 -10.19
N ILE A 78 21.86 0.15 -11.29
CA ILE A 78 22.69 -0.92 -11.85
C ILE A 78 23.95 -1.14 -10.99
N ASN A 79 24.71 -0.09 -10.73
CA ASN A 79 25.98 -0.19 -10.02
C ASN A 79 25.80 -0.67 -8.57
N ASN A 80 24.85 -0.10 -7.83
CA ASN A 80 24.57 -0.52 -6.46
C ASN A 80 24.00 -1.95 -6.40
N THR A 81 23.17 -2.35 -7.36
CA THR A 81 22.64 -3.72 -7.42
C THR A 81 23.76 -4.73 -7.55
N VAL A 82 24.66 -4.55 -8.52
CA VAL A 82 25.79 -5.50 -8.74
C VAL A 82 26.73 -5.53 -7.54
N LYS A 83 27.05 -4.37 -6.98
CA LYS A 83 27.88 -4.26 -5.77
C LYS A 83 27.25 -4.99 -4.58
N ASN A 84 25.99 -4.72 -4.28
CA ASN A 84 25.29 -5.29 -3.12
C ASN A 84 25.09 -6.81 -3.26
N ILE A 85 24.79 -7.30 -4.46
CA ILE A 85 24.68 -8.75 -4.71
C ILE A 85 26.04 -9.44 -4.50
N LYS A 86 27.12 -8.86 -4.97
CA LYS A 86 28.48 -9.43 -4.75
C LYS A 86 28.81 -9.51 -3.26
N ILE A 87 28.52 -8.44 -2.50
CA ILE A 87 28.72 -8.43 -1.05
C ILE A 87 27.88 -9.53 -0.39
N PHE A 88 26.62 -9.65 -0.76
CA PHE A 88 25.70 -10.64 -0.20
C PHE A 88 26.13 -12.08 -0.48
N LEU A 89 26.66 -12.33 -1.65
CA LEU A 89 27.19 -13.66 -2.04
C LEU A 89 28.61 -13.94 -1.55
N GLY A 90 29.25 -13.01 -0.81
CA GLY A 90 30.63 -13.17 -0.35
C GLY A 90 31.68 -13.16 -1.47
N LEU A 91 31.34 -12.62 -2.64
CA LEU A 91 32.26 -12.50 -3.77
C LEU A 91 33.23 -11.34 -3.59
N ASP A 92 34.38 -11.39 -4.30
CA ASP A 92 35.42 -10.38 -4.20
C ASP A 92 34.87 -8.97 -4.56
N LYS A 93 35.01 -8.04 -3.60
CA LYS A 93 34.56 -6.66 -3.73
C LYS A 93 35.39 -5.84 -4.71
N ASN A 94 36.65 -6.25 -4.96
CA ASN A 94 37.61 -5.47 -5.73
C ASN A 94 37.53 -5.68 -7.24
N ASN A 95 36.75 -6.65 -7.69
CA ASN A 95 36.61 -7.03 -9.10
C ASN A 95 35.33 -6.48 -9.74
N TYR A 96 34.94 -5.25 -9.41
CA TYR A 96 33.79 -4.59 -9.99
C TYR A 96 34.18 -3.21 -10.53
N GLU A 97 34.08 -3.05 -11.83
CA GLU A 97 34.16 -1.75 -12.49
C GLU A 97 32.75 -1.15 -12.56
N ASN A 98 32.59 0.08 -12.05
CA ASN A 98 31.35 0.82 -12.25
C ASN A 98 31.11 1.06 -13.73
N LEU A 99 29.91 0.74 -14.17
CA LEU A 99 29.49 1.06 -15.53
C LEU A 99 29.30 2.58 -15.64
N ASP A 100 29.92 3.19 -16.65
CA ASP A 100 29.69 4.61 -16.97
C ASP A 100 28.37 4.74 -17.75
N ILE A 101 27.30 4.95 -16.99
CA ILE A 101 25.96 5.12 -17.55
C ILE A 101 25.61 6.60 -17.54
N LYS A 102 25.49 7.18 -18.71
CA LYS A 102 25.06 8.58 -18.85
C LYS A 102 23.56 8.69 -18.63
N CYS A 103 23.16 9.19 -17.49
CA CYS A 103 21.76 9.54 -17.20
C CYS A 103 21.63 11.00 -16.76
N SER A 104 20.48 11.58 -17.03
CA SER A 104 20.16 12.92 -16.54
C SER A 104 19.68 12.79 -15.10
N LYS A 105 20.44 13.30 -14.14
CA LYS A 105 20.00 13.35 -12.75
C LYS A 105 18.91 14.40 -12.56
N GLU A 106 17.75 13.96 -12.08
CA GLU A 106 16.69 14.89 -11.70
C GLU A 106 17.07 15.64 -10.42
N LYS A 107 16.86 16.94 -10.41
CA LYS A 107 16.99 17.72 -9.17
C LYS A 107 15.90 17.30 -8.21
N GLN A 108 16.28 16.99 -6.97
CA GLN A 108 15.31 16.75 -5.91
C GLN A 108 14.31 17.90 -5.81
N LYS A 109 13.04 17.58 -5.90
CA LYS A 109 11.94 18.52 -5.73
C LYS A 109 11.40 18.40 -4.32
N ARG A 110 10.95 19.52 -3.75
CA ARG A 110 10.30 19.50 -2.44
C ARG A 110 9.01 18.70 -2.52
N ASN A 111 8.79 17.81 -1.59
CA ASN A 111 7.53 17.09 -1.46
C ASN A 111 6.42 18.02 -0.98
N ILE A 112 5.26 17.93 -1.60
CA ILE A 112 4.06 18.68 -1.25
C ILE A 112 2.99 17.65 -0.93
N TRP A 113 2.72 17.48 0.37
CA TRP A 113 1.76 16.49 0.83
C TRP A 113 0.31 16.95 0.67
N LEU A 114 0.08 18.25 0.77
CA LEU A 114 -1.21 18.87 0.56
C LEU A 114 -1.04 20.14 -0.26
N LEU A 115 -1.77 20.23 -1.37
CA LEU A 115 -1.74 21.45 -2.19
C LEU A 115 -2.28 22.64 -1.39
N PRO A 116 -1.54 23.76 -1.32
CA PRO A 116 -1.99 24.94 -0.63
C PRO A 116 -3.26 25.52 -1.26
N SER A 117 -4.18 25.99 -0.44
CA SER A 117 -5.44 26.57 -0.85
C SER A 117 -5.76 27.82 -0.02
N ASN A 118 -6.36 28.82 -0.66
CA ASN A 118 -6.88 29.99 0.04
C ASN A 118 -8.17 29.68 0.84
N LYS A 119 -8.74 28.50 0.65
CA LYS A 119 -9.90 28.04 1.41
C LYS A 119 -9.44 27.13 2.56
N PRO A 120 -10.06 27.22 3.73
CA PRO A 120 -9.76 26.30 4.82
C PRO A 120 -10.08 24.86 4.40
N ILE A 121 -9.33 23.91 4.95
CA ILE A 121 -9.45 22.47 4.61
C ILE A 121 -10.89 21.96 4.82
N SER A 122 -11.64 22.54 5.78
CA SER A 122 -13.04 22.21 6.03
C SER A 122 -13.98 22.52 4.86
N LYS A 123 -13.60 23.46 4.00
CA LYS A 123 -14.39 23.88 2.80
C LYS A 123 -13.85 23.30 1.50
N THR A 124 -12.91 22.37 1.56
CA THR A 124 -12.33 21.68 0.41
C THR A 124 -12.52 20.18 0.55
N LYS A 125 -12.32 19.43 -0.52
CA LYS A 125 -12.33 17.95 -0.53
C LYS A 125 -10.97 17.46 -1.02
N PRO A 126 -9.90 17.58 -0.23
CA PRO A 126 -8.58 17.09 -0.62
C PRO A 126 -8.53 15.57 -0.42
N PHE A 127 -8.96 14.83 -1.44
CA PHE A 127 -8.95 13.38 -1.43
C PHE A 127 -7.53 12.85 -1.32
N LEU A 128 -7.37 11.82 -0.51
CA LEU A 128 -6.15 11.03 -0.32
C LEU A 128 -6.33 9.62 -0.89
N ASP A 129 -7.41 8.98 -0.52
CA ASP A 129 -7.77 7.64 -0.96
C ASP A 129 -9.08 7.72 -1.77
N PHE A 130 -8.95 7.50 -3.08
CA PHE A 130 -10.09 7.57 -4.00
C PHE A 130 -10.97 6.32 -3.95
N GLN A 131 -10.48 5.20 -3.41
CA GLN A 131 -11.26 3.97 -3.30
C GLN A 131 -12.22 4.02 -2.10
N ASN A 132 -11.82 4.71 -1.04
CA ASN A 132 -12.61 4.85 0.19
C ASN A 132 -13.09 6.28 0.43
N ASP A 133 -12.93 7.19 -0.54
CA ASP A 133 -13.28 8.61 -0.44
C ASP A 133 -12.68 9.33 0.79
N SER A 134 -11.57 8.81 1.32
CA SER A 134 -10.90 9.42 2.48
C SER A 134 -10.18 10.70 2.09
N THR A 135 -10.30 11.71 2.92
CA THR A 135 -9.75 13.04 2.69
C THR A 135 -8.75 13.45 3.78
N ALA A 136 -7.97 14.49 3.51
CA ALA A 136 -7.11 15.11 4.54
C ALA A 136 -7.92 15.67 5.73
N LYS A 137 -9.23 15.94 5.56
CA LYS A 137 -10.10 16.33 6.69
C LYS A 137 -10.33 15.17 7.65
N ASP A 138 -10.48 13.95 7.12
CA ASP A 138 -10.71 12.77 7.92
C ASP A 138 -9.46 12.42 8.72
N VAL A 139 -8.26 12.55 8.11
CA VAL A 139 -6.98 12.46 8.82
C VAL A 139 -6.88 13.48 9.94
N LYS A 140 -7.23 14.76 9.67
CA LYS A 140 -7.23 15.82 10.68
C LYS A 140 -8.25 15.53 11.79
N LEU A 141 -9.41 15.00 11.46
CA LEU A 141 -10.42 14.57 12.43
C LEU A 141 -9.88 13.45 13.33
N ALA A 142 -9.30 12.41 12.75
CA ALA A 142 -8.70 11.31 13.49
C ALA A 142 -7.66 11.80 14.52
N LEU A 143 -6.77 12.72 14.12
CA LEU A 143 -5.78 13.31 15.01
C LEU A 143 -6.43 14.11 16.14
N ARG A 144 -7.49 14.87 15.87
CA ARG A 144 -8.26 15.61 16.88
C ARG A 144 -8.95 14.68 17.88
N GLU A 145 -9.43 13.53 17.42
CA GLU A 145 -10.03 12.48 18.26
C GLU A 145 -8.99 11.70 19.07
N GLY A 146 -7.68 12.02 18.91
CA GLY A 146 -6.60 11.47 19.72
C GLY A 146 -5.86 10.28 19.12
N PHE A 147 -6.16 9.87 17.89
CA PHE A 147 -5.42 8.82 17.21
C PHE A 147 -4.03 9.33 16.77
N LYS A 148 -2.97 8.76 17.33
CA LYS A 148 -1.59 9.17 17.05
C LYS A 148 -0.85 8.17 16.14
N SER A 149 -1.16 6.88 16.27
CA SER A 149 -0.55 5.84 15.45
C SER A 149 -1.12 5.86 14.05
N ILE A 150 -0.26 5.76 13.03
CA ILE A 150 -0.67 5.69 11.62
C ILE A 150 -1.62 4.50 11.36
N GLU A 151 -1.42 3.37 12.03
CA GLU A 151 -2.27 2.21 11.90
C GLU A 151 -3.69 2.45 12.46
N HIS A 152 -3.82 3.26 13.52
CA HIS A 152 -5.12 3.65 14.05
C HIS A 152 -5.79 4.71 13.17
N VAL A 153 -5.04 5.71 12.70
CA VAL A 153 -5.56 6.70 11.75
C VAL A 153 -6.06 6.01 10.47
N LYS A 154 -5.29 5.04 9.95
CA LYS A 154 -5.69 4.22 8.79
C LYS A 154 -7.03 3.53 9.02
N ARG A 155 -7.23 2.86 10.17
CA ARG A 155 -8.47 2.15 10.47
C ARG A 155 -9.64 3.09 10.71
N TYR A 156 -9.41 4.21 11.35
CA TYR A 156 -10.44 5.21 11.61
C TYR A 156 -10.94 5.87 10.32
N THR A 157 -10.02 6.17 9.40
CA THR A 157 -10.33 6.87 8.14
C THR A 157 -10.54 5.95 6.95
N THR A 158 -10.30 4.66 7.09
CA THR A 158 -10.20 3.66 6.01
C THR A 158 -9.14 3.97 4.94
N THR A 159 -8.28 4.97 5.16
CA THR A 159 -7.21 5.34 4.22
C THR A 159 -6.25 4.17 4.00
N GLY A 160 -6.02 3.81 2.73
CA GLY A 160 -5.13 2.72 2.35
C GLY A 160 -5.67 1.33 2.65
N MET A 161 -6.97 1.18 2.88
CA MET A 161 -7.63 -0.11 3.10
C MET A 161 -8.30 -0.67 1.82
N GLY A 162 -8.26 0.05 0.72
CA GLY A 162 -8.74 -0.43 -0.57
C GLY A 162 -7.82 -1.47 -1.21
N THR A 163 -8.18 -1.93 -2.41
CA THR A 163 -7.43 -2.98 -3.14
C THR A 163 -6.02 -2.56 -3.54
N ASP A 164 -5.75 -1.26 -3.63
CA ASP A 164 -4.42 -0.71 -3.87
C ASP A 164 -3.54 -0.68 -2.60
N GLN A 165 -4.11 -0.98 -1.43
CA GLN A 165 -3.44 -0.94 -0.13
C GLN A 165 -2.71 0.37 0.16
N GLY A 166 -3.23 1.47 -0.37
CA GLY A 166 -2.68 2.80 -0.13
C GLY A 166 -1.40 3.13 -0.90
N LYS A 167 -1.13 2.47 -2.02
CA LYS A 167 0.01 2.82 -2.89
C LYS A 167 0.02 4.29 -3.30
N LEU A 168 -1.16 4.88 -3.51
CA LEU A 168 -1.33 6.29 -3.86
C LEU A 168 -1.50 7.20 -2.64
N SER A 169 -2.01 6.70 -1.51
CA SER A 169 -2.47 7.51 -0.39
C SER A 169 -1.58 7.49 0.84
N ASN A 170 -0.89 6.38 1.14
CA ASN A 170 -0.18 6.20 2.41
C ASN A 170 0.88 7.26 2.67
N MET A 171 1.73 7.58 1.69
CA MET A 171 2.79 8.58 1.85
C MET A 171 2.22 9.99 2.03
N HIS A 172 1.14 10.33 1.33
CA HIS A 172 0.45 11.61 1.49
C HIS A 172 -0.19 11.73 2.87
N ALA A 173 -0.85 10.68 3.35
CA ALA A 173 -1.42 10.65 4.69
C ALA A 173 -0.34 10.84 5.78
N LEU A 174 0.78 10.12 5.66
CA LEU A 174 1.93 10.28 6.57
C LEU A 174 2.48 11.69 6.56
N GLY A 175 2.71 12.29 5.37
CA GLY A 175 3.20 13.64 5.25
C GLY A 175 2.25 14.67 5.87
N ILE A 176 0.93 14.51 5.69
CA ILE A 176 -0.08 15.38 6.31
C ILE A 176 -0.10 15.22 7.82
N ILE A 177 0.02 13.99 8.35
CA ILE A 177 0.12 13.74 9.79
C ILE A 177 1.37 14.42 10.34
N ALA A 178 2.52 14.23 9.68
CA ALA A 178 3.78 14.87 10.07
C ALA A 178 3.68 16.39 10.13
N ASP A 179 3.09 17.00 9.09
CA ASP A 179 2.88 18.45 9.02
C ASP A 179 1.96 18.97 10.14
N ILE A 180 0.89 18.24 10.47
CA ILE A 180 -0.06 18.65 11.50
C ILE A 180 0.52 18.47 12.91
N THR A 181 1.25 17.38 13.15
CA THR A 181 1.77 17.03 14.48
C THR A 181 3.14 17.62 14.77
N GLY A 182 3.85 18.11 13.75
CA GLY A 182 5.24 18.54 13.84
C GLY A 182 6.22 17.39 14.09
N THR A 183 5.81 16.14 13.82
CA THR A 183 6.61 14.93 14.05
C THR A 183 7.33 14.54 12.76
N ASN A 184 8.55 13.98 12.87
CA ASN A 184 9.25 13.44 11.70
C ASN A 184 8.53 12.20 11.14
N MET A 185 8.43 12.08 9.82
CA MET A 185 7.79 10.93 9.17
C MET A 185 8.43 9.60 9.56
N GLY A 186 9.74 9.58 9.81
CA GLY A 186 10.45 8.39 10.27
C GLY A 186 10.01 7.89 11.65
N GLU A 187 9.58 8.80 12.53
CA GLU A 187 9.06 8.47 13.86
C GLU A 187 7.62 7.95 13.80
N LEU A 188 6.84 8.43 12.85
CA LEU A 188 5.48 7.94 12.62
C LEU A 188 5.45 6.49 12.12
N GLY A 189 6.50 6.07 11.41
CA GLY A 189 6.56 4.75 10.78
C GLY A 189 5.65 4.63 9.55
N THR A 190 5.44 3.41 9.10
CA THR A 190 4.57 3.12 7.95
C THR A 190 3.57 2.01 8.27
N THR A 191 2.54 1.91 7.46
CA THR A 191 1.64 0.75 7.47
C THR A 191 2.27 -0.41 6.73
N THR A 192 2.04 -1.63 7.23
CA THR A 192 2.54 -2.85 6.58
C THR A 192 1.58 -3.31 5.49
N PHE A 193 2.13 -3.61 4.31
CA PHE A 193 1.37 -4.21 3.22
C PHE A 193 1.07 -5.67 3.51
N ARG A 194 -0.14 -6.11 3.16
CA ARG A 194 -0.57 -7.50 3.30
C ARG A 194 -0.50 -8.24 1.97
N PRO A 195 -0.17 -9.54 1.95
CA PRO A 195 -0.34 -10.36 0.75
C PRO A 195 -1.83 -10.53 0.39
N PRO A 196 -2.17 -10.53 -0.90
CA PRO A 196 -1.34 -10.17 -2.05
C PRO A 196 -1.21 -8.66 -2.19
N TYR A 197 -0.01 -8.19 -2.48
CA TYR A 197 0.25 -6.74 -2.68
C TYR A 197 -0.41 -6.19 -3.95
N THR A 198 -0.39 -6.98 -5.01
CA THR A 198 -1.15 -6.70 -6.25
C THR A 198 -2.48 -7.44 -6.18
N PRO A 199 -3.61 -6.76 -6.43
CA PRO A 199 -4.91 -7.41 -6.43
C PRO A 199 -4.93 -8.61 -7.38
N LEU A 200 -5.39 -9.75 -6.86
CA LEU A 200 -5.51 -11.00 -7.62
C LEU A 200 -6.97 -11.31 -7.88
N THR A 201 -7.27 -11.79 -9.08
CA THR A 201 -8.58 -12.35 -9.40
C THR A 201 -8.69 -13.78 -8.87
N PHE A 202 -9.89 -14.22 -8.58
CA PHE A 202 -10.12 -15.62 -8.20
C PHE A 202 -9.64 -16.59 -9.27
N GLY A 203 -9.78 -16.26 -10.55
CA GLY A 203 -9.25 -17.06 -11.64
C GLY A 203 -7.74 -17.22 -11.61
N ALA A 204 -6.99 -16.19 -11.22
CA ALA A 204 -5.54 -16.28 -11.06
C ALA A 204 -5.14 -17.19 -9.88
N ILE A 205 -5.89 -17.16 -8.78
CA ILE A 205 -5.65 -18.03 -7.61
C ILE A 205 -5.93 -19.49 -7.95
N VAL A 206 -7.02 -19.76 -8.64
CA VAL A 206 -7.42 -21.12 -9.05
C VAL A 206 -6.44 -21.68 -10.09
N GLY A 207 -5.91 -20.83 -10.95
CA GLY A 207 -4.99 -21.23 -12.02
C GLY A 207 -5.65 -22.19 -13.01
N ARG A 208 -5.02 -23.35 -13.22
CA ARG A 208 -5.54 -24.40 -14.14
C ARG A 208 -6.52 -25.36 -13.49
N ASN A 209 -6.66 -25.34 -12.18
CA ASN A 209 -7.52 -26.23 -11.42
C ASN A 209 -8.96 -25.70 -11.41
N VAL A 210 -9.66 -25.93 -12.50
CA VAL A 210 -11.07 -25.53 -12.67
C VAL A 210 -12.01 -26.74 -12.52
N GLY A 211 -13.33 -26.53 -12.51
CA GLY A 211 -14.33 -27.58 -12.38
C GLY A 211 -14.56 -27.96 -10.92
N LYS A 212 -14.63 -29.26 -10.60
CA LYS A 212 -14.98 -29.76 -9.26
C LYS A 212 -14.05 -29.28 -8.12
N PHE A 213 -12.83 -28.86 -8.44
CA PHE A 213 -11.88 -28.33 -7.46
C PHE A 213 -12.03 -26.82 -7.27
N PHE A 214 -12.72 -26.14 -8.15
CA PHE A 214 -13.00 -24.72 -8.02
C PHE A 214 -14.08 -24.44 -6.96
N ASP A 215 -15.12 -25.26 -7.01
CA ASP A 215 -16.25 -25.18 -6.06
C ASP A 215 -16.44 -26.55 -5.42
N HIS A 216 -15.55 -26.94 -4.54
CA HIS A 216 -15.64 -28.22 -3.82
C HIS A 216 -16.46 -28.05 -2.56
N THR A 217 -17.41 -28.94 -2.39
CA THR A 217 -18.22 -29.03 -1.18
C THR A 217 -17.62 -30.03 -0.21
N ARG A 218 -17.25 -29.58 0.99
CA ARG A 218 -16.84 -30.45 2.09
C ARG A 218 -18.09 -31.06 2.72
N LYS A 219 -18.09 -32.38 2.83
CA LYS A 219 -19.20 -33.16 3.37
C LYS A 219 -18.85 -33.67 4.75
N THR A 220 -19.84 -33.71 5.64
CA THR A 220 -19.72 -34.41 6.93
C THR A 220 -19.80 -35.92 6.76
N ALA A 221 -19.35 -36.68 7.77
CA ALA A 221 -19.43 -38.14 7.71
C ALA A 221 -20.84 -38.69 7.58
N ILE A 222 -21.85 -37.94 7.99
CA ILE A 222 -23.27 -38.32 7.94
C ILE A 222 -24.03 -37.62 6.80
N HIS A 223 -23.31 -37.05 5.83
CA HIS A 223 -23.90 -36.28 4.72
C HIS A 223 -24.91 -37.12 3.93
N ASP A 224 -24.55 -38.35 3.58
CA ASP A 224 -25.41 -39.22 2.77
C ASP A 224 -26.70 -39.58 3.50
N TRP A 225 -26.64 -39.83 4.82
CA TRP A 225 -27.83 -40.02 5.65
C TRP A 225 -28.77 -38.78 5.58
N HIS A 226 -28.21 -37.58 5.64
CA HIS A 226 -28.99 -36.36 5.50
C HIS A 226 -29.65 -36.25 4.11
N VAL A 227 -28.95 -36.63 3.03
CA VAL A 227 -29.52 -36.66 1.67
C VAL A 227 -30.67 -37.64 1.60
N GLU A 228 -30.51 -38.87 2.13
CA GLU A 228 -31.55 -39.90 2.16
C GLU A 228 -32.79 -39.43 2.93
N ASN A 229 -32.59 -38.65 3.98
CA ASN A 229 -33.67 -38.08 4.79
C ASN A 229 -34.18 -36.72 4.28
N LYS A 230 -33.83 -36.35 3.04
CA LYS A 230 -34.33 -35.13 2.35
C LYS A 230 -34.02 -33.84 3.09
N ALA A 231 -32.84 -33.76 3.74
CA ALA A 231 -32.37 -32.53 4.35
C ALA A 231 -32.09 -31.47 3.28
N GLU A 232 -32.42 -30.24 3.58
CA GLU A 232 -32.05 -29.10 2.75
C GLU A 232 -30.62 -28.67 3.11
N PHE A 233 -29.84 -28.31 2.09
CA PHE A 233 -28.45 -27.90 2.23
C PHE A 233 -28.27 -26.47 1.80
N GLU A 234 -27.56 -25.72 2.63
CA GLU A 234 -27.08 -24.38 2.28
C GLU A 234 -25.56 -24.41 2.15
N ASN A 235 -25.06 -23.90 1.03
CA ASN A 235 -23.62 -23.77 0.81
C ASN A 235 -23.14 -22.47 1.42
N VAL A 236 -22.35 -22.55 2.50
CA VAL A 236 -21.68 -21.40 3.11
C VAL A 236 -20.17 -21.55 2.88
N GLY A 237 -19.71 -20.97 1.76
CA GLY A 237 -18.35 -21.19 1.28
C GLY A 237 -18.11 -22.67 0.92
N PRO A 238 -16.95 -23.26 1.29
CA PRO A 238 -16.63 -24.64 0.93
C PRO A 238 -17.31 -25.67 1.86
N VAL A 239 -18.13 -25.25 2.80
CA VAL A 239 -18.79 -26.13 3.77
C VAL A 239 -20.28 -26.15 3.47
N SER A 240 -20.82 -27.36 3.26
CA SER A 240 -22.26 -27.57 3.18
C SER A 240 -22.82 -27.68 4.59
N TYR A 241 -23.61 -26.70 5.00
CA TYR A 241 -24.38 -26.79 6.24
C TYR A 241 -25.71 -27.46 5.96
N THR A 242 -26.06 -28.43 6.80
CA THR A 242 -27.39 -29.03 6.81
C THR A 242 -28.26 -28.24 7.78
N HIS A 243 -29.29 -27.60 7.27
CA HIS A 243 -30.43 -27.20 8.10
C HIS A 243 -31.44 -28.35 8.13
N LEU A 244 -31.49 -29.06 9.23
CA LEU A 244 -32.66 -29.84 9.54
C LEU A 244 -33.75 -28.84 9.87
N THR A 245 -34.64 -28.59 8.90
CA THR A 245 -35.95 -28.07 9.24
C THR A 245 -36.62 -29.18 10.05
N LEU A 246 -36.67 -28.98 11.35
CA LEU A 246 -37.58 -29.79 12.18
C LEU A 246 -38.95 -29.69 11.54
N PRO A 247 -39.65 -30.79 11.24
CA PRO A 247 -41.00 -30.72 10.74
C PRO A 247 -41.78 -29.86 11.72
N THR A 248 -42.35 -28.76 11.21
CA THR A 248 -43.30 -27.98 11.98
C THR A 248 -44.43 -28.96 12.28
N ILE A 249 -44.56 -29.38 13.49
CA ILE A 249 -45.72 -30.16 13.93
C ILE A 249 -46.89 -29.18 13.85
N THR A 250 -47.52 -29.15 12.70
CA THR A 250 -48.87 -28.64 12.60
C THR A 250 -49.78 -29.83 12.90
N GLU A 251 -49.94 -30.09 14.19
CA GLU A 251 -51.09 -30.82 14.64
C GLU A 251 -51.95 -29.87 15.46
N VAL A 252 -53.08 -29.59 14.90
CA VAL A 252 -54.36 -29.95 15.51
C VAL A 252 -55.35 -30.20 14.43
#